data_226c00267103bc8fd43832a2a489f52b
#
_entry.id   226c00267103bc8fd43832a2a489f52b
#
_cell.length_a   1.000
_cell.length_b   1.000
_cell.length_c   1.000
_cell.angle_alpha   90.00
_cell.angle_beta   90.00
_cell.angle_gamma   90.00
#
_symmetry.space_group_name_H-M   'P 1'
#
loop_
_entity.id
_entity.type
_entity.pdbx_description
1 polymer ?
#
loop_
_entity_poly.entity_id
_entity_poly.type
_entity_poly.pdbx_seq_one_letter_code
_entity_poly.pdbx_strand_id
1 'polypeptide(L)'
;MNERMSDSHNSPPDSRSPLSGKTALITGAAKRLGRDLALALAAEGARVVIHYNTSASEAEDTAGQLRAKGTQAWTLQADLSDVRQVEVLFARAVEIAGPMDILVNNASVFPASRLETFTPEKLQETLQINALAPLALSRAFAAQRREGSILHLLDARMMDHDAGHAAYHLSKRMLFTLMRMMALEYAPLVRVNAVAPGLVLPPPGETEEYLKRLARTNPLQTHGDPADVTEAALYLLRSRFVTGQVIFVDGGRHIKGSMYG
;
A
#
# COMPACT_ATOMS: atom_id res chain seq x y z
N MET A 1 49.14 12.55 -29.53
CA MET A 1 47.78 12.30 -30.03
C MET A 1 46.89 12.19 -28.80
N ASN A 2 46.32 13.33 -28.38
CA ASN A 2 45.47 13.45 -27.17
C ASN A 2 44.02 13.37 -27.62
N GLU A 3 43.39 12.25 -27.39
CA GLU A 3 41.93 12.16 -27.49
C GLU A 3 41.28 12.77 -26.25
N ARG A 4 40.55 13.84 -26.47
CA ARG A 4 39.69 14.48 -25.46
C ARG A 4 38.50 13.55 -25.20
N MET A 5 38.44 13.00 -23.98
CA MET A 5 37.22 12.43 -23.45
C MET A 5 36.20 13.56 -23.30
N SER A 6 35.09 13.46 -24.02
CA SER A 6 33.99 14.39 -24.01
C SER A 6 33.25 14.31 -22.65
N ASP A 7 33.26 15.42 -21.92
CA ASP A 7 32.38 15.68 -20.80
C ASP A 7 30.92 15.72 -21.25
N SER A 8 30.22 14.61 -21.09
CA SER A 8 28.78 14.55 -21.19
C SER A 8 28.23 14.01 -19.85
N HIS A 9 27.53 14.84 -19.14
CA HIS A 9 26.54 14.57 -18.08
C HIS A 9 26.68 15.53 -16.89
N ASN A 10 26.43 16.81 -17.11
CA ASN A 10 26.10 17.70 -16.01
C ASN A 10 24.87 18.57 -16.35
N SER A 11 23.74 17.92 -16.68
CA SER A 11 22.46 18.62 -16.59
C SER A 11 22.08 18.66 -15.11
N PRO A 12 21.66 19.82 -14.56
CA PRO A 12 21.20 19.88 -13.18
C PRO A 12 20.04 18.88 -13.03
N PRO A 13 19.95 18.15 -11.90
CA PRO A 13 18.86 17.23 -11.67
C PRO A 13 17.52 17.99 -11.78
N ASP A 14 16.60 17.46 -12.59
CA ASP A 14 15.25 17.99 -12.69
C ASP A 14 14.69 18.12 -11.27
N SER A 15 14.38 19.34 -10.84
CA SER A 15 13.93 19.65 -9.48
C SER A 15 12.53 19.04 -9.16
N ARG A 16 11.88 18.43 -10.15
CA ARG A 16 10.59 17.75 -9.99
C ARG A 16 10.78 16.40 -9.33
N SER A 17 9.85 16.04 -8.44
CA SER A 17 9.79 14.70 -7.84
C SER A 17 9.76 13.61 -8.94
N PRO A 18 10.45 12.45 -8.72
CA PRO A 18 10.34 11.29 -9.61
C PRO A 18 8.91 10.75 -9.80
N LEU A 19 7.96 11.16 -8.96
CA LEU A 19 6.55 10.79 -9.05
C LEU A 19 5.71 11.83 -9.80
N SER A 20 6.29 12.97 -10.17
CA SER A 20 5.60 14.03 -10.91
C SER A 20 5.05 13.51 -12.24
N GLY A 21 3.75 13.75 -12.48
CA GLY A 21 3.03 13.31 -13.69
C GLY A 21 2.69 11.81 -13.74
N LYS A 22 3.13 11.00 -12.75
CA LYS A 22 2.76 9.59 -12.63
C LYS A 22 1.29 9.44 -12.26
N THR A 23 0.66 8.32 -12.64
CA THR A 23 -0.72 8.00 -12.29
C THR A 23 -0.74 6.82 -11.32
N ALA A 24 -1.38 7.01 -10.17
CA ALA A 24 -1.50 6.02 -9.12
C ALA A 24 -2.95 5.55 -8.92
N LEU A 25 -3.16 4.23 -8.84
CA LEU A 25 -4.37 3.63 -8.29
C LEU A 25 -4.10 3.22 -6.84
N ILE A 26 -4.93 3.68 -5.90
CA ILE A 26 -4.80 3.35 -4.47
C ILE A 26 -6.10 2.70 -4.00
N THR A 27 -6.04 1.44 -3.56
CA THR A 27 -7.22 0.75 -3.04
C THR A 27 -7.52 1.16 -1.59
N GLY A 28 -8.81 1.36 -1.25
CA GLY A 28 -9.23 1.79 0.08
C GLY A 28 -8.71 3.19 0.46
N ALA A 29 -8.68 4.12 -0.50
CA ALA A 29 -8.05 5.43 -0.32
C ALA A 29 -9.01 6.55 0.12
N ALA A 30 -10.25 6.24 0.43
CA ALA A 30 -11.24 7.23 0.87
C ALA A 30 -10.90 7.86 2.23
N LYS A 31 -10.28 7.11 3.14
CA LYS A 31 -10.02 7.51 4.52
C LYS A 31 -8.78 6.84 5.11
N ARG A 32 -8.37 7.29 6.32
CA ARG A 32 -7.29 6.71 7.11
C ARG A 32 -5.98 6.69 6.29
N LEU A 33 -5.15 5.66 6.48
CA LEU A 33 -3.83 5.52 5.84
C LEU A 33 -3.89 5.61 4.30
N GLY A 34 -4.94 5.06 3.68
CA GLY A 34 -5.11 5.16 2.23
C GLY A 34 -5.29 6.59 1.74
N ARG A 35 -6.04 7.42 2.50
CA ARG A 35 -6.16 8.86 2.23
C ARG A 35 -4.82 9.58 2.42
N ASP A 36 -4.07 9.25 3.48
CA ASP A 36 -2.78 9.88 3.74
C ASP A 36 -1.76 9.55 2.64
N LEU A 37 -1.76 8.30 2.13
CA LEU A 37 -0.98 7.90 0.95
C LEU A 37 -1.40 8.65 -0.31
N ALA A 38 -2.70 8.86 -0.53
CA ALA A 38 -3.21 9.63 -1.68
C ALA A 38 -2.73 11.10 -1.62
N LEU A 39 -2.81 11.71 -0.44
CA LEU A 39 -2.35 13.09 -0.21
C LEU A 39 -0.82 13.20 -0.40
N ALA A 40 -0.06 12.24 0.12
CA ALA A 40 1.40 12.23 -0.01
C ALA A 40 1.86 12.06 -1.46
N LEU A 41 1.24 11.14 -2.23
CA LEU A 41 1.53 10.96 -3.66
C LEU A 41 1.16 12.20 -4.49
N ALA A 42 0.03 12.83 -4.17
CA ALA A 42 -0.38 14.06 -4.84
C ALA A 42 0.58 15.23 -4.55
N ALA A 43 1.11 15.33 -3.33
CA ALA A 43 2.14 16.33 -2.97
C ALA A 43 3.43 16.14 -3.79
N GLU A 44 3.73 14.91 -4.22
CA GLU A 44 4.82 14.60 -5.13
C GLU A 44 4.47 14.82 -6.62
N GLY A 45 3.27 15.34 -6.93
CA GLY A 45 2.81 15.64 -8.28
C GLY A 45 2.21 14.44 -9.03
N ALA A 46 1.88 13.35 -8.35
CA ALA A 46 1.19 12.22 -8.96
C ALA A 46 -0.31 12.46 -9.09
N ARG A 47 -0.92 12.01 -10.18
CA ARG A 47 -2.37 11.92 -10.37
C ARG A 47 -2.90 10.69 -9.63
N VAL A 48 -4.10 10.75 -9.03
CA VAL A 48 -4.56 9.70 -8.12
C VAL A 48 -5.97 9.20 -8.47
N VAL A 49 -6.11 7.89 -8.64
CA VAL A 49 -7.41 7.19 -8.65
C VAL A 49 -7.66 6.63 -7.25
N ILE A 50 -8.69 7.14 -6.59
CA ILE A 50 -9.11 6.79 -5.24
C ILE A 50 -10.16 5.68 -5.33
N HIS A 51 -9.76 4.42 -5.06
CA HIS A 51 -10.74 3.35 -4.97
C HIS A 51 -11.36 3.30 -3.56
N TYR A 52 -12.66 3.06 -3.51
CA TYR A 52 -13.45 2.82 -2.29
C TYR A 52 -14.49 1.71 -2.49
N ASN A 53 -15.01 1.14 -1.41
CA ASN A 53 -16.16 0.23 -1.44
C ASN A 53 -17.46 1.00 -1.09
N THR A 54 -17.66 1.35 0.16
CA THR A 54 -18.91 1.97 0.68
C THR A 54 -18.75 3.43 1.08
N SER A 55 -17.51 3.94 1.17
CA SER A 55 -17.19 5.30 1.67
C SER A 55 -17.17 6.34 0.54
N ALA A 56 -18.31 6.52 -0.16
CA ALA A 56 -18.40 7.40 -1.33
C ALA A 56 -18.16 8.88 -0.96
N SER A 57 -18.76 9.37 0.13
CA SER A 57 -18.59 10.76 0.57
C SER A 57 -17.13 11.06 0.92
N GLU A 58 -16.50 10.21 1.73
CA GLU A 58 -15.09 10.41 2.13
C GLU A 58 -14.13 10.27 0.94
N ALA A 59 -14.48 9.44 -0.06
CA ALA A 59 -13.70 9.32 -1.30
C ALA A 59 -13.76 10.62 -2.10
N GLU A 60 -14.95 11.22 -2.26
CA GLU A 60 -15.12 12.47 -2.98
C GLU A 60 -14.51 13.66 -2.21
N ASP A 61 -14.61 13.68 -0.88
CA ASP A 61 -13.94 14.68 -0.04
C ASP A 61 -12.42 14.63 -0.21
N THR A 62 -11.85 13.41 -0.25
CA THR A 62 -10.42 13.22 -0.51
C THR A 62 -10.05 13.69 -1.91
N ALA A 63 -10.80 13.28 -2.94
CA ALA A 63 -10.57 13.72 -4.32
C ALA A 63 -10.70 15.24 -4.47
N GLY A 64 -11.69 15.86 -3.82
CA GLY A 64 -11.89 17.31 -3.78
C GLY A 64 -10.67 18.04 -3.19
N GLN A 65 -10.10 17.54 -2.10
CA GLN A 65 -8.87 18.10 -1.50
C GLN A 65 -7.67 18.00 -2.44
N LEU A 66 -7.52 16.91 -3.18
CA LEU A 66 -6.44 16.74 -4.17
C LEU A 66 -6.63 17.73 -5.34
N ARG A 67 -7.84 17.84 -5.87
CA ARG A 67 -8.17 18.79 -6.97
C ARG A 67 -7.96 20.23 -6.55
N ALA A 68 -8.32 20.60 -5.33
CA ALA A 68 -8.08 21.94 -4.78
C ALA A 68 -6.59 22.31 -4.69
N LYS A 69 -5.69 21.31 -4.62
CA LYS A 69 -4.23 21.47 -4.67
C LYS A 69 -3.65 21.37 -6.09
N GLY A 70 -4.50 21.35 -7.13
CA GLY A 70 -4.08 21.27 -8.54
C GLY A 70 -3.76 19.87 -9.04
N THR A 71 -4.04 18.81 -8.26
CA THR A 71 -3.84 17.42 -8.67
C THR A 71 -5.06 16.86 -9.37
N GLN A 72 -4.88 16.14 -10.47
CA GLN A 72 -5.97 15.37 -11.06
C GLN A 72 -6.29 14.17 -10.18
N ALA A 73 -7.56 14.03 -9.80
CA ALA A 73 -8.02 12.95 -8.94
C ALA A 73 -9.41 12.46 -9.37
N TRP A 74 -9.61 11.14 -9.32
CA TRP A 74 -10.86 10.46 -9.65
C TRP A 74 -11.23 9.50 -8.53
N THR A 75 -12.52 9.26 -8.37
CA THR A 75 -13.05 8.25 -7.45
C THR A 75 -13.56 7.06 -8.24
N LEU A 76 -13.37 5.85 -7.73
CA LEU A 76 -13.78 4.61 -8.40
C LEU A 76 -14.27 3.59 -7.37
N GLN A 77 -15.55 3.22 -7.49
CA GLN A 77 -16.17 2.25 -6.59
C GLN A 77 -15.97 0.82 -7.10
N ALA A 78 -15.58 -0.10 -6.20
CA ALA A 78 -15.68 -1.55 -6.38
C ALA A 78 -15.72 -2.25 -5.02
N ASP A 79 -16.36 -3.42 -4.96
CA ASP A 79 -16.25 -4.32 -3.82
C ASP A 79 -15.17 -5.38 -4.11
N LEU A 80 -14.09 -5.35 -3.34
CA LEU A 80 -12.97 -6.30 -3.50
C LEU A 80 -13.31 -7.73 -3.05
N SER A 81 -14.44 -7.95 -2.39
CA SER A 81 -14.95 -9.29 -2.11
C SER A 81 -15.59 -9.95 -3.35
N ASP A 82 -16.06 -9.14 -4.30
CA ASP A 82 -16.60 -9.61 -5.58
C ASP A 82 -15.49 -9.72 -6.64
N VAL A 83 -15.14 -10.95 -7.00
CA VAL A 83 -14.09 -11.25 -7.99
C VAL A 83 -14.33 -10.53 -9.32
N ARG A 84 -15.60 -10.46 -9.78
CA ARG A 84 -15.95 -9.81 -11.06
C ARG A 84 -15.70 -8.30 -11.03
N GLN A 85 -15.96 -7.66 -9.89
CA GLN A 85 -15.66 -6.23 -9.73
C GLN A 85 -14.15 -5.99 -9.69
N VAL A 86 -13.37 -6.87 -9.05
CA VAL A 86 -11.90 -6.80 -9.04
C VAL A 86 -11.32 -6.95 -10.44
N GLU A 87 -11.83 -7.88 -11.25
CA GLU A 87 -11.37 -8.13 -12.62
C GLU A 87 -11.51 -6.90 -13.53
N VAL A 88 -12.57 -6.11 -13.36
CA VAL A 88 -12.82 -4.91 -14.18
C VAL A 88 -12.29 -3.63 -13.58
N LEU A 89 -11.98 -3.60 -12.28
CA LEU A 89 -11.56 -2.39 -11.56
C LEU A 89 -10.34 -1.73 -12.20
N PHE A 90 -9.32 -2.51 -12.51
CA PHE A 90 -8.09 -1.97 -13.08
C PHE A 90 -8.31 -1.37 -14.48
N ALA A 91 -9.08 -2.05 -15.32
CA ALA A 91 -9.42 -1.57 -16.67
C ALA A 91 -10.21 -0.25 -16.60
N ARG A 92 -11.19 -0.14 -15.70
CA ARG A 92 -11.93 1.10 -15.43
C ARG A 92 -11.02 2.24 -14.93
N ALA A 93 -10.04 1.93 -14.10
CA ALA A 93 -9.06 2.93 -13.66
C ALA A 93 -8.23 3.47 -14.85
N VAL A 94 -7.79 2.58 -15.74
CA VAL A 94 -7.05 2.96 -16.95
C VAL A 94 -7.94 3.76 -17.91
N GLU A 95 -9.20 3.42 -18.04
CA GLU A 95 -10.15 4.16 -18.88
C GLU A 95 -10.32 5.62 -18.45
N ILE A 96 -10.44 5.88 -17.15
CA ILE A 96 -10.70 7.23 -16.63
C ILE A 96 -9.45 8.10 -16.45
N ALA A 97 -8.29 7.51 -16.20
CA ALA A 97 -7.08 8.24 -15.81
C ALA A 97 -5.84 7.95 -16.70
N GLY A 98 -5.99 7.08 -17.69
CA GLY A 98 -4.88 6.61 -18.51
C GLY A 98 -4.06 5.50 -17.84
N PRO A 99 -2.96 5.09 -18.45
CA PRO A 99 -2.12 4.02 -17.91
C PRO A 99 -1.62 4.30 -16.48
N MET A 100 -1.58 3.25 -15.65
CA MET A 100 -1.13 3.33 -14.26
C MET A 100 0.39 3.12 -14.16
N ASP A 101 1.09 4.05 -13.50
CA ASP A 101 2.51 3.95 -13.18
C ASP A 101 2.73 3.37 -11.78
N ILE A 102 1.73 3.50 -10.90
CA ILE A 102 1.78 3.09 -9.50
C ILE A 102 0.48 2.36 -9.14
N LEU A 103 0.62 1.23 -8.46
CA LEU A 103 -0.50 0.54 -7.80
C LEU A 103 -0.20 0.43 -6.31
N VAL A 104 -1.08 0.95 -5.46
CA VAL A 104 -1.00 0.79 -4.00
C VAL A 104 -2.14 -0.09 -3.52
N ASN A 105 -1.83 -1.32 -3.14
CA ASN A 105 -2.75 -2.26 -2.52
C ASN A 105 -2.83 -1.99 -1.01
N ASN A 106 -3.73 -1.08 -0.61
CA ASN A 106 -3.92 -0.66 0.77
C ASN A 106 -5.22 -1.19 1.39
N ALA A 107 -6.28 -1.41 0.61
CA ALA A 107 -7.55 -1.92 1.12
C ALA A 107 -7.35 -3.23 1.92
N SER A 108 -7.98 -3.31 3.09
CA SER A 108 -7.88 -4.47 3.98
C SER A 108 -9.07 -4.53 4.92
N VAL A 109 -9.47 -5.74 5.29
CA VAL A 109 -10.41 -6.02 6.38
C VAL A 109 -9.67 -6.70 7.53
N PHE A 110 -10.11 -6.43 8.76
CA PHE A 110 -9.51 -6.93 10.00
C PHE A 110 -10.59 -7.55 10.90
N PRO A 111 -11.22 -8.67 10.48
CA PRO A 111 -12.29 -9.29 11.25
C PRO A 111 -11.74 -10.04 12.47
N ALA A 112 -12.48 -10.01 13.58
CA ALA A 112 -12.26 -10.94 14.67
C ALA A 112 -12.47 -12.37 14.18
N SER A 113 -11.51 -13.26 14.47
CA SER A 113 -11.53 -14.67 14.03
C SER A 113 -10.58 -15.51 14.88
N ARG A 114 -11.13 -16.40 15.71
CA ARG A 114 -10.38 -17.35 16.51
C ARG A 114 -10.33 -18.69 15.77
N LEU A 115 -9.24 -19.44 15.90
CA LEU A 115 -9.09 -20.76 15.26
C LEU A 115 -10.23 -21.74 15.59
N GLU A 116 -10.78 -21.65 16.81
CA GLU A 116 -11.89 -22.49 17.25
C GLU A 116 -13.24 -22.15 16.57
N THR A 117 -13.41 -20.91 16.11
CA THR A 117 -14.75 -20.39 15.75
C THR A 117 -14.83 -19.78 14.36
N PHE A 118 -13.72 -19.51 13.69
CA PHE A 118 -13.80 -18.95 12.34
C PHE A 118 -14.18 -20.03 11.32
N THR A 119 -15.06 -19.64 10.38
CA THR A 119 -15.53 -20.55 9.34
C THR A 119 -14.66 -20.44 8.07
N PRO A 120 -14.66 -21.47 7.20
CA PRO A 120 -13.99 -21.43 5.90
C PRO A 120 -14.40 -20.22 5.06
N GLU A 121 -15.68 -19.84 5.10
CA GLU A 121 -16.23 -18.69 4.35
C GLU A 121 -15.60 -17.38 4.84
N LYS A 122 -15.46 -17.21 6.15
CA LYS A 122 -14.80 -16.04 6.76
C LYS A 122 -13.34 -15.92 6.35
N LEU A 123 -12.63 -17.05 6.31
CA LEU A 123 -11.26 -17.09 5.82
C LEU A 123 -11.22 -16.72 4.34
N GLN A 124 -12.08 -17.31 3.52
CA GLN A 124 -12.13 -17.07 2.06
C GLN A 124 -12.42 -15.59 1.76
N GLU A 125 -13.40 -14.97 2.41
CA GLU A 125 -13.70 -13.54 2.27
C GLU A 125 -12.48 -12.67 2.62
N THR A 126 -11.82 -12.98 3.75
CA THR A 126 -10.64 -12.23 4.20
C THR A 126 -9.47 -12.38 3.24
N LEU A 127 -9.21 -13.61 2.74
CA LEU A 127 -8.20 -13.87 1.73
C LEU A 127 -8.52 -13.16 0.41
N GLN A 128 -9.80 -13.18 0.00
CA GLN A 128 -10.24 -12.51 -1.24
C GLN A 128 -9.89 -11.02 -1.21
N ILE A 129 -10.24 -10.30 -0.15
CA ILE A 129 -10.00 -8.85 -0.05
C ILE A 129 -8.51 -8.54 0.17
N ASN A 130 -7.85 -9.24 1.12
CA ASN A 130 -6.53 -8.85 1.58
C ASN A 130 -5.36 -9.42 0.76
N ALA A 131 -5.58 -10.48 -0.03
CA ALA A 131 -4.52 -11.15 -0.77
C ALA A 131 -4.84 -11.42 -2.26
N LEU A 132 -6.03 -11.97 -2.58
CA LEU A 132 -6.37 -12.36 -3.95
C LEU A 132 -6.73 -11.14 -4.82
N ALA A 133 -7.46 -10.15 -4.30
CA ALA A 133 -7.71 -8.91 -5.01
C ALA A 133 -6.41 -8.13 -5.29
N PRO A 134 -5.47 -7.93 -4.31
CA PRO A 134 -4.13 -7.43 -4.59
C PRO A 134 -3.37 -8.22 -5.67
N LEU A 135 -3.45 -9.55 -5.68
CA LEU A 135 -2.84 -10.38 -6.72
C LEU A 135 -3.45 -10.09 -8.10
N ALA A 136 -4.78 -10.08 -8.20
CA ALA A 136 -5.49 -9.86 -9.46
C ALA A 136 -5.17 -8.45 -10.03
N LEU A 137 -5.22 -7.40 -9.18
CA LEU A 137 -4.87 -6.05 -9.59
C LEU A 137 -3.40 -5.92 -10.00
N SER A 138 -2.49 -6.60 -9.31
CA SER A 138 -1.06 -6.60 -9.64
C SER A 138 -0.78 -7.30 -10.97
N ARG A 139 -1.51 -8.39 -11.28
CA ARG A 139 -1.45 -9.06 -12.59
C ARG A 139 -1.94 -8.15 -13.71
N ALA A 140 -3.06 -7.46 -13.51
CA ALA A 140 -3.59 -6.49 -14.46
C ALA A 140 -2.63 -5.31 -14.67
N PHE A 141 -1.99 -4.83 -13.60
CA PHE A 141 -0.95 -3.80 -13.66
C PHE A 141 0.25 -4.25 -14.50
N ALA A 142 0.81 -5.44 -14.23
CA ALA A 142 1.95 -5.98 -14.95
C ALA A 142 1.62 -6.27 -16.43
N ALA A 143 0.37 -6.62 -16.75
CA ALA A 143 -0.10 -6.84 -18.13
C ALA A 143 -0.04 -5.61 -19.02
N GLN A 144 0.10 -4.39 -18.47
CA GLN A 144 0.37 -3.19 -19.26
C GLN A 144 1.73 -3.20 -19.97
N ARG A 145 2.65 -4.08 -19.57
CA ARG A 145 3.99 -4.24 -20.16
C ARG A 145 4.80 -2.94 -20.22
N ARG A 146 4.75 -2.17 -19.14
CA ARG A 146 5.45 -0.89 -18.98
C ARG A 146 6.13 -0.79 -17.62
N GLU A 147 7.10 0.12 -17.49
CA GLU A 147 7.74 0.39 -16.21
C GLU A 147 6.73 0.91 -15.17
N GLY A 148 6.85 0.40 -13.95
CA GLY A 148 5.99 0.83 -12.87
C GLY A 148 6.39 0.28 -11.50
N SER A 149 5.59 0.62 -10.50
CA SER A 149 5.81 0.19 -9.12
C SER A 149 4.52 -0.23 -8.44
N ILE A 150 4.56 -1.39 -7.79
CA ILE A 150 3.49 -1.90 -6.94
C ILE A 150 3.94 -1.81 -5.48
N LEU A 151 3.07 -1.26 -4.63
CA LEU A 151 3.26 -1.20 -3.19
C LEU A 151 2.12 -1.94 -2.48
N HIS A 152 2.47 -2.86 -1.60
CA HIS A 152 1.50 -3.54 -0.73
C HIS A 152 1.56 -3.00 0.69
N LEU A 153 0.40 -2.77 1.31
CA LEU A 153 0.29 -2.52 2.74
C LEU A 153 0.11 -3.88 3.45
N LEU A 154 1.20 -4.32 4.09
CA LEU A 154 1.24 -5.49 4.97
C LEU A 154 0.84 -5.09 6.40
N ASP A 155 1.35 -5.78 7.38
CA ASP A 155 1.20 -5.50 8.81
C ASP A 155 2.41 -6.09 9.54
N ALA A 156 2.97 -5.35 10.50
CA ALA A 156 4.09 -5.84 11.30
C ALA A 156 3.72 -7.10 12.10
N ARG A 157 2.44 -7.26 12.45
CA ARG A 157 1.91 -8.47 13.11
C ARG A 157 2.02 -9.73 12.26
N MET A 158 2.27 -9.65 10.95
CA MET A 158 2.46 -10.87 10.15
C MET A 158 3.62 -11.73 10.65
N MET A 159 4.55 -11.17 11.42
CA MET A 159 5.64 -11.91 12.07
C MET A 159 5.24 -12.54 13.40
N ASP A 160 4.15 -12.06 14.02
CA ASP A 160 3.58 -12.54 15.28
C ASP A 160 2.43 -13.54 15.09
N HIS A 161 1.84 -13.99 16.19
CA HIS A 161 0.62 -14.79 16.23
C HIS A 161 -0.40 -14.11 17.16
N ASP A 162 -1.56 -13.80 16.59
CA ASP A 162 -2.69 -13.21 17.32
C ASP A 162 -3.86 -14.19 17.30
N ALA A 163 -4.23 -14.69 18.46
CA ALA A 163 -5.34 -15.64 18.60
C ALA A 163 -6.72 -15.04 18.24
N GLY A 164 -6.83 -13.72 18.19
CA GLY A 164 -8.10 -13.02 17.92
C GLY A 164 -8.39 -12.77 16.43
N HIS A 165 -7.39 -12.88 15.54
CA HIS A 165 -7.50 -12.44 14.14
C HIS A 165 -6.82 -13.42 13.18
N ALA A 166 -7.08 -14.72 13.33
CA ALA A 166 -6.41 -15.79 12.59
C ALA A 166 -6.52 -15.62 11.05
N ALA A 167 -7.73 -15.34 10.52
CA ALA A 167 -7.96 -15.14 9.09
C ALA A 167 -7.14 -13.96 8.54
N TYR A 168 -7.08 -12.86 9.29
CA TYR A 168 -6.27 -11.69 8.91
C TYR A 168 -4.78 -12.02 8.84
N HIS A 169 -4.22 -12.68 9.86
CA HIS A 169 -2.81 -13.09 9.86
C HIS A 169 -2.46 -13.98 8.68
N LEU A 170 -3.31 -14.96 8.38
CA LEU A 170 -3.12 -15.84 7.22
C LEU A 170 -3.13 -15.03 5.92
N SER A 171 -4.06 -14.07 5.78
CA SER A 171 -4.15 -13.24 4.59
C SER A 171 -2.91 -12.35 4.37
N LYS A 172 -2.39 -11.72 5.43
CA LYS A 172 -1.20 -10.87 5.33
C LYS A 172 0.07 -11.67 5.07
N ARG A 173 0.21 -12.88 5.63
CA ARG A 173 1.31 -13.80 5.31
C ARG A 173 1.25 -14.30 3.87
N MET A 174 0.04 -14.61 3.38
CA MET A 174 -0.15 -14.94 1.97
C MET A 174 0.26 -13.78 1.07
N LEU A 175 -0.20 -12.56 1.36
CA LEU A 175 0.17 -11.37 0.58
C LEU A 175 1.68 -11.11 0.61
N PHE A 176 2.36 -11.30 1.76
CA PHE A 176 3.81 -11.19 1.85
C PHE A 176 4.53 -12.16 0.91
N THR A 177 4.10 -13.43 0.89
CA THR A 177 4.68 -14.44 -0.02
C THR A 177 4.42 -14.08 -1.48
N LEU A 178 3.17 -13.71 -1.82
CA LEU A 178 2.79 -13.28 -3.17
C LEU A 178 3.60 -12.05 -3.63
N MET A 179 3.80 -11.07 -2.76
CA MET A 179 4.60 -9.87 -3.05
C MET A 179 6.02 -10.23 -3.50
N ARG A 180 6.67 -11.17 -2.80
CA ARG A 180 8.03 -11.62 -3.16
C ARG A 180 8.08 -12.39 -4.48
N MET A 181 7.06 -13.24 -4.73
CA MET A 181 6.92 -13.93 -6.02
C MET A 181 6.71 -12.93 -7.16
N MET A 182 5.81 -11.96 -6.98
CA MET A 182 5.56 -10.90 -7.96
C MET A 182 6.80 -10.04 -8.22
N ALA A 183 7.64 -9.77 -7.21
CA ALA A 183 8.87 -9.02 -7.37
C ALA A 183 9.87 -9.73 -8.30
N LEU A 184 9.88 -11.06 -8.30
CA LEU A 184 10.71 -11.86 -9.20
C LEU A 184 10.09 -11.95 -10.60
N GLU A 185 8.78 -12.22 -10.68
CA GLU A 185 8.09 -12.53 -11.93
C GLU A 185 7.88 -11.28 -12.81
N TYR A 186 7.63 -10.10 -12.19
CA TYR A 186 7.32 -8.88 -12.94
C TYR A 186 8.55 -8.03 -13.28
N ALA A 187 9.72 -8.39 -12.75
CA ALA A 187 10.97 -7.78 -13.14
C ALA A 187 11.29 -8.08 -14.64
N PRO A 188 12.03 -7.20 -15.35
CA PRO A 188 12.63 -5.95 -14.88
C PRO A 188 11.68 -4.74 -14.95
N LEU A 189 10.47 -4.89 -15.50
CA LEU A 189 9.57 -3.75 -15.79
C LEU A 189 8.90 -3.21 -14.53
N VAL A 190 8.49 -4.10 -13.61
CA VAL A 190 7.71 -3.69 -12.45
C VAL A 190 8.45 -4.04 -11.16
N ARG A 191 8.67 -3.04 -10.33
CA ARG A 191 9.17 -3.22 -8.96
C ARG A 191 7.99 -3.48 -8.02
N VAL A 192 8.14 -4.45 -7.12
CA VAL A 192 7.09 -4.80 -6.15
C VAL A 192 7.69 -4.80 -4.75
N ASN A 193 7.16 -3.94 -3.88
CA ASN A 193 7.64 -3.78 -2.51
C ASN A 193 6.45 -3.67 -1.54
N ALA A 194 6.74 -3.62 -0.25
CA ALA A 194 5.72 -3.46 0.77
C ALA A 194 6.17 -2.57 1.94
N VAL A 195 5.20 -1.95 2.60
CA VAL A 195 5.36 -1.37 3.92
C VAL A 195 4.54 -2.21 4.90
N ALA A 196 5.09 -2.46 6.08
CA ALA A 196 4.44 -3.19 7.17
C ALA A 196 4.28 -2.26 8.39
N PRO A 197 3.14 -1.55 8.51
CA PRO A 197 2.88 -0.67 9.64
C PRO A 197 2.70 -1.45 10.93
N GLY A 198 3.09 -0.81 12.05
CA GLY A 198 2.76 -1.24 13.40
C GLY A 198 1.66 -0.37 14.02
N LEU A 199 1.93 0.18 15.21
CA LEU A 199 1.03 1.05 15.95
C LEU A 199 1.10 2.49 15.39
N VAL A 200 0.33 2.79 14.34
CA VAL A 200 0.30 4.12 13.69
C VAL A 200 -1.10 4.73 13.65
N LEU A 201 -2.15 3.90 13.67
CA LEU A 201 -3.54 4.35 13.74
C LEU A 201 -4.34 3.41 14.65
N PRO A 202 -5.23 3.96 15.50
CA PRO A 202 -6.10 3.12 16.31
C PRO A 202 -7.14 2.41 15.42
N PRO A 203 -7.64 1.23 15.80
CA PRO A 203 -8.77 0.61 15.13
C PRO A 203 -10.01 1.52 15.11
N PRO A 204 -10.98 1.30 14.20
CA PRO A 204 -12.23 2.03 14.21
C PRO A 204 -12.92 1.94 15.58
N GLY A 205 -13.35 3.10 16.12
CA GLY A 205 -13.97 3.19 17.45
C GLY A 205 -13.01 3.36 18.62
N GLU A 206 -11.72 3.20 18.41
CA GLU A 206 -10.67 3.45 19.41
C GLU A 206 -10.03 4.83 19.21
N THR A 207 -9.37 5.33 20.26
CA THR A 207 -8.71 6.64 20.29
C THR A 207 -7.19 6.50 20.38
N GLU A 208 -6.47 7.62 20.41
CA GLU A 208 -5.01 7.66 20.63
C GLU A 208 -4.58 6.95 21.94
N GLU A 209 -5.46 6.92 22.95
CA GLU A 209 -5.20 6.19 24.20
C GLU A 209 -4.98 4.69 23.99
N TYR A 210 -5.62 4.11 22.96
CA TYR A 210 -5.33 2.74 22.55
C TYR A 210 -3.85 2.57 22.10
N LEU A 211 -3.33 3.52 21.31
CA LEU A 211 -1.93 3.49 20.87
C LEU A 211 -0.96 3.67 22.04
N LYS A 212 -1.22 4.63 22.91
CA LYS A 212 -0.41 4.89 24.12
C LYS A 212 -0.34 3.67 25.04
N ARG A 213 -1.48 2.99 25.26
CA ARG A 213 -1.53 1.76 26.06
C ARG A 213 -0.66 0.65 25.48
N LEU A 214 -0.59 0.54 24.16
CA LEU A 214 0.18 -0.48 23.45
C LEU A 214 1.62 -0.07 23.11
N ALA A 215 2.00 1.17 23.33
CA ALA A 215 3.35 1.69 23.02
C ALA A 215 4.48 0.82 23.61
N ARG A 216 4.31 0.33 24.84
CA ARG A 216 5.27 -0.57 25.51
C ARG A 216 5.52 -1.91 24.77
N THR A 217 4.70 -2.27 23.78
CA THR A 217 4.82 -3.53 23.04
C THR A 217 5.89 -3.49 21.95
N ASN A 218 6.49 -2.34 21.69
CA ASN A 218 7.63 -2.21 20.78
C ASN A 218 8.88 -1.65 21.49
N PRO A 219 10.09 -1.87 20.95
CA PRO A 219 11.35 -1.39 21.54
C PRO A 219 11.44 0.13 21.73
N LEU A 220 10.85 0.93 20.83
CA LEU A 220 10.87 2.39 20.95
C LEU A 220 9.90 2.94 22.01
N GLN A 221 9.00 2.09 22.57
CA GLN A 221 8.04 2.42 23.61
C GLN A 221 7.13 3.62 23.27
N THR A 222 6.85 3.82 21.98
CA THR A 222 5.98 4.87 21.46
C THR A 222 5.13 4.31 20.34
N HIS A 223 4.20 5.10 19.84
CA HIS A 223 3.53 4.83 18.57
C HIS A 223 4.07 5.74 17.48
N GLY A 224 3.95 5.30 16.23
CA GLY A 224 4.27 6.12 15.06
C GLY A 224 3.08 6.98 14.65
N ASP A 225 3.27 7.69 13.56
CA ASP A 225 2.30 8.53 12.87
C ASP A 225 2.05 7.98 11.45
N PRO A 226 0.87 8.19 10.84
CA PRO A 226 0.66 7.89 9.42
C PRO A 226 1.73 8.48 8.48
N ALA A 227 2.33 9.62 8.84
CA ALA A 227 3.42 10.22 8.07
C ALA A 227 4.64 9.30 7.97
N ASP A 228 5.00 8.57 9.03
CA ASP A 228 6.13 7.62 9.00
C ASP A 228 5.92 6.53 7.94
N VAL A 229 4.66 6.07 7.80
CA VAL A 229 4.29 5.05 6.80
C VAL A 229 4.30 5.63 5.39
N THR A 230 3.79 6.86 5.22
CA THR A 230 3.78 7.51 3.89
C THR A 230 5.19 7.84 3.41
N GLU A 231 6.10 8.23 4.28
CA GLU A 231 7.52 8.45 3.94
C GLU A 231 8.20 7.15 3.48
N ALA A 232 8.00 6.05 4.21
CA ALA A 232 8.52 4.75 3.81
C ALA A 232 7.94 4.29 2.45
N ALA A 233 6.65 4.54 2.22
CA ALA A 233 5.98 4.27 0.95
C ALA A 233 6.59 5.10 -0.19
N LEU A 234 6.76 6.41 0.00
CA LEU A 234 7.37 7.30 -0.98
C LEU A 234 8.81 6.90 -1.30
N TYR A 235 9.60 6.52 -0.29
CA TYR A 235 10.96 5.99 -0.51
C TYR A 235 10.94 4.80 -1.47
N LEU A 236 10.11 3.79 -1.22
CA LEU A 236 10.02 2.59 -2.07
C LEU A 236 9.52 2.90 -3.48
N LEU A 237 8.59 3.84 -3.62
CA LEU A 237 8.04 4.23 -4.92
C LEU A 237 9.04 5.05 -5.75
N ARG A 238 9.85 5.91 -5.13
CA ARG A 238 10.89 6.72 -5.80
C ARG A 238 12.15 5.91 -6.14
N SER A 239 12.49 4.91 -5.32
CA SER A 239 13.73 4.14 -5.48
C SER A 239 13.69 3.27 -6.72
N ARG A 240 14.67 3.42 -7.61
CA ARG A 240 14.72 2.69 -8.89
C ARG A 240 15.36 1.30 -8.78
N PHE A 241 16.12 1.04 -7.72
CA PHE A 241 16.90 -0.18 -7.54
C PHE A 241 16.49 -0.98 -6.30
N VAL A 242 15.19 -0.86 -5.89
CA VAL A 242 14.62 -1.58 -4.75
C VAL A 242 13.40 -2.35 -5.21
N THR A 243 13.44 -3.69 -5.08
CA THR A 243 12.32 -4.60 -5.31
C THR A 243 12.36 -5.78 -4.34
N GLY A 244 11.22 -6.39 -4.03
CA GLY A 244 11.11 -7.52 -3.11
C GLY A 244 11.31 -7.18 -1.64
N GLN A 245 11.34 -5.89 -1.27
CA GLN A 245 11.64 -5.44 0.09
C GLN A 245 10.37 -5.13 0.88
N VAL A 246 10.48 -5.32 2.20
CA VAL A 246 9.49 -4.86 3.18
C VAL A 246 10.15 -3.90 4.13
N ILE A 247 9.59 -2.69 4.26
CA ILE A 247 9.98 -1.75 5.31
C ILE A 247 8.97 -1.87 6.46
N PHE A 248 9.46 -2.29 7.62
CA PHE A 248 8.67 -2.31 8.84
C PHE A 248 8.69 -0.92 9.48
N VAL A 249 7.51 -0.33 9.67
CA VAL A 249 7.30 0.96 10.34
C VAL A 249 6.53 0.69 11.63
N ASP A 250 7.20 0.10 12.61
CA ASP A 250 6.56 -0.53 13.78
C ASP A 250 7.31 -0.32 15.11
N GLY A 251 8.29 0.58 15.14
CA GLY A 251 9.11 0.83 16.33
C GLY A 251 9.95 -0.38 16.77
N GLY A 252 10.24 -1.30 15.85
CA GLY A 252 11.01 -2.52 16.11
C GLY A 252 10.18 -3.69 16.68
N ARG A 253 8.84 -3.60 16.65
CA ARG A 253 7.97 -4.62 17.23
C ARG A 253 8.20 -6.01 16.63
N HIS A 254 8.38 -6.11 15.31
CA HIS A 254 8.55 -7.37 14.60
C HIS A 254 9.81 -8.17 15.01
N ILE A 255 10.81 -7.51 15.62
CA ILE A 255 12.05 -8.16 16.10
C ILE A 255 12.06 -8.39 17.61
N LYS A 256 11.04 -7.91 18.33
CA LYS A 256 10.93 -8.05 19.78
C LYS A 256 10.56 -9.46 20.21
N GLY A 257 10.78 -10.48 19.55
CA GLY A 257 10.37 -11.84 19.88
C GLY A 257 10.09 -12.15 21.36
N SER A 258 9.47 -13.26 21.66
CA SER A 258 9.07 -13.67 23.01
C SER A 258 10.24 -13.87 24.01
N MET A 259 11.49 -13.81 23.54
CA MET A 259 12.69 -13.94 24.40
C MET A 259 12.93 -12.75 25.33
N TYR A 260 12.29 -11.61 25.10
CA TYR A 260 12.47 -10.40 25.90
C TYR A 260 11.21 -10.02 26.67
N GLY A 261 10.42 -10.99 27.02
CA GLY A 261 9.13 -11.04 27.70
C GLY A 261 8.67 -9.88 28.53
#